data_5f03ec94906356df1dc4776692941614
#
_entry.id   5f03ec94906356df1dc4776692941614
#
_cell.length_a   1.000
_cell.length_b   1.000
_cell.length_c   1.000
_cell.angle_alpha   90.00
_cell.angle_beta   90.00
_cell.angle_gamma   90.00
#
_symmetry.space_group_name_H-M   'P 1'
#
loop_
_entity.id
_entity.type
_entity.pdbx_description
1 polymer ?
#
loop_
_entity_poly.entity_id
_entity_poly.type
_entity_poly.pdbx_seq_one_letter_code
_entity_poly.pdbx_strand_id
1 'polypeptide(L)' 'MSKFAEQIYLNGRINTQNPDAPWAESMAVRNGKILSLNKEEVSQLTGSSTEVIDLQGKFLMP' A
#
# COMPACT_ATOMS: atom_id res chain seq x y z
N MET A 1 -15.06 -0.70 14.64
CA MET A 1 -13.79 -0.15 14.14
C MET A 1 -13.42 -0.78 12.82
N SER A 2 -13.12 0.03 11.81
CA SER A 2 -12.72 -0.50 10.53
C SER A 2 -11.28 -1.00 10.57
N LYS A 3 -11.05 -2.21 10.05
CA LYS A 3 -9.71 -2.77 9.90
C LYS A 3 -9.21 -2.67 8.45
N PHE A 4 -9.97 -2.00 7.60
CA PHE A 4 -9.60 -1.82 6.21
C PHE A 4 -8.72 -0.59 6.03
N ALA A 5 -7.89 -0.59 4.99
CA ALA A 5 -7.08 0.55 4.65
C ALA A 5 -7.93 1.72 4.16
N GLU A 6 -7.44 2.93 4.36
CA GLU A 6 -8.07 4.11 3.77
C GLU A 6 -7.66 4.27 2.31
N GLN A 7 -6.39 3.98 2.02
CA GLN A 7 -5.83 4.08 0.68
C GLN A 7 -4.96 2.87 0.39
N ILE A 8 -4.99 2.41 -0.84
CA ILE A 8 -4.16 1.31 -1.31
C ILE A 8 -3.49 1.75 -2.60
N TYR A 9 -2.17 1.56 -2.68
CA TYR A 9 -1.37 1.84 -3.86
C TYR A 9 -0.96 0.52 -4.49
N LEU A 10 -1.17 0.39 -5.80
CA LEU A 10 -0.89 -0.83 -6.55
C LEU A 10 -0.05 -0.54 -7.78
N ASN A 11 0.61 -1.58 -8.28
CA ASN A 11 1.31 -1.57 -9.57
C ASN A 11 2.36 -0.47 -9.68
N GLY A 12 3.06 -0.20 -8.57
CA GLY A 12 4.09 0.84 -8.55
C GLY A 12 5.40 0.33 -8.02
N ARG A 13 6.37 1.24 -7.91
CA ARG A 13 7.63 0.97 -7.25
C ARG A 13 7.71 1.87 -6.03
N ILE A 14 7.47 1.30 -4.88
CA ILE A 14 7.35 2.01 -3.61
C ILE A 14 8.64 1.84 -2.83
N ASN A 15 9.28 2.95 -2.49
CA ASN A 15 10.49 2.91 -1.66
C ASN A 15 10.05 2.73 -0.21
N THR A 16 10.33 1.55 0.34
CA THR A 16 9.94 1.21 1.72
C THR A 16 10.92 1.73 2.75
N GLN A 17 12.13 2.11 2.32
CA GLN A 17 13.25 2.46 3.19
C GLN A 17 13.64 1.32 4.14
N ASN A 18 13.25 0.11 3.83
CA ASN A 18 13.62 -1.09 4.57
C ASN A 18 14.80 -1.75 3.84
N PRO A 19 15.99 -1.87 4.48
CA PRO A 19 17.17 -2.42 3.80
C PRO A 19 17.02 -3.87 3.35
N ASP A 20 16.11 -4.63 3.98
CA ASP A 20 15.89 -6.03 3.61
C ASP A 20 14.96 -6.16 2.40
N ALA A 21 14.06 -5.19 2.23
CA ALA A 21 13.10 -5.20 1.13
C ALA A 21 12.84 -3.74 0.70
N PRO A 22 13.78 -3.12 -0.02
CA PRO A 22 13.70 -1.68 -0.27
C PRO A 22 12.57 -1.26 -1.22
N TRP A 23 12.02 -2.18 -1.98
CA TRP A 23 10.95 -1.89 -2.93
C TRP A 23 9.76 -2.79 -2.73
N ALA A 24 8.58 -2.22 -2.86
CA ALA A 24 7.33 -2.97 -2.83
C ALA A 24 6.47 -2.55 -4.03
N GLU A 25 5.57 -3.41 -4.44
CA GLU A 25 4.63 -3.12 -5.53
C GLU A 25 3.29 -2.62 -5.02
N SER A 26 3.00 -2.84 -3.76
CA SER A 26 1.72 -2.49 -3.14
C SER A 26 1.93 -1.91 -1.76
N MET A 27 1.00 -1.07 -1.33
CA MET A 27 1.04 -0.49 0.00
C MET A 27 -0.38 -0.17 0.46
N ALA A 28 -0.70 -0.53 1.70
CA ALA A 28 -1.95 -0.16 2.34
C ALA A 28 -1.67 0.85 3.45
N VAL A 29 -2.47 1.92 3.48
CA VAL A 29 -2.26 3.05 4.41
C VAL A 29 -3.54 3.35 5.16
N ARG A 30 -3.41 3.65 6.44
CA ARG A 30 -4.51 4.11 7.28
C ARG A 30 -3.98 5.05 8.36
N ASN A 31 -4.66 6.19 8.53
CA ASN A 31 -4.30 7.21 9.54
C ASN A 31 -2.83 7.64 9.41
N GLY A 32 -2.33 7.75 8.18
CA GLY A 32 -0.95 8.13 7.93
C GLY A 32 0.08 7.04 8.22
N LYS A 33 -0.37 5.83 8.53
CA LYS A 33 0.52 4.70 8.83
C LYS A 33 0.40 3.63 7.76
N ILE A 34 1.53 2.98 7.47
CA ILE A 34 1.57 1.86 6.54
C ILE A 34 1.10 0.61 7.28
N LEU A 35 0.01 0.00 6.80
CA LEU A 35 -0.52 -1.21 7.39
C LEU A 35 0.18 -2.46 6.86
N SER A 36 0.50 -2.49 5.58
CA SER A 36 1.14 -3.64 4.98
C SER A 36 1.76 -3.25 3.65
N LEU A 37 2.82 -3.97 3.28
CA LEU A 37 3.46 -3.88 1.97
C LEU A 37 3.34 -5.20 1.22
N ASN A 38 2.71 -6.19 1.84
CA ASN A 38 2.50 -7.50 1.24
C ASN A 38 1.25 -7.46 0.37
N LYS A 39 1.40 -7.83 -0.90
CA LYS A 39 0.33 -7.75 -1.89
C LYS A 39 -0.93 -8.52 -1.43
N GLU A 40 -0.75 -9.68 -0.84
CA GLU A 40 -1.88 -10.50 -0.39
C GLU A 40 -2.62 -9.83 0.77
N GLU A 41 -1.88 -9.29 1.73
CA GLU A 41 -2.49 -8.57 2.84
C GLU A 41 -3.15 -7.28 2.39
N VAL A 42 -2.52 -6.55 1.49
CA VAL A 42 -3.08 -5.33 0.92
C VAL A 42 -4.44 -5.61 0.29
N SER A 43 -4.54 -6.72 -0.45
CA SER A 43 -5.80 -7.13 -1.05
C SER A 43 -6.87 -7.39 -0.01
N GLN A 44 -6.51 -8.02 1.11
CA GLN A 44 -7.45 -8.33 2.19
C GLN A 44 -7.89 -7.07 2.95
N LEU A 45 -7.07 -6.02 2.92
CA LEU A 45 -7.37 -4.77 3.61
C LEU A 45 -8.22 -3.82 2.77
N THR A 46 -8.59 -4.21 1.57
CA THR A 46 -9.43 -3.41 0.69
C THR A 46 -10.89 -3.52 1.10
N GLY A 47 -11.47 -2.43 1.55
CA GLY A 47 -12.88 -2.36 1.92
C GLY A 47 -13.68 -1.51 0.94
N SER A 48 -14.98 -1.38 1.19
CA SER A 48 -15.89 -0.65 0.30
C SER A 48 -15.58 0.85 0.24
N SER A 49 -14.96 1.39 1.29
CA SER A 49 -14.60 2.81 1.34
C SER A 49 -13.13 3.05 1.06
N THR A 50 -12.38 2.01 0.73
CA THR A 50 -10.96 2.11 0.46
C THR A 50 -10.71 2.71 -0.93
N GLU A 51 -9.87 3.76 -0.98
CA GLU A 51 -9.45 4.33 -2.25
C GLU A 51 -8.29 3.51 -2.81
N VAL A 52 -8.47 2.97 -4.01
CA VAL A 52 -7.43 2.19 -4.69
C VAL A 52 -6.79 3.05 -5.75
N ILE A 53 -5.47 3.20 -5.68
CA ILE A 53 -4.69 4.04 -6.58
C ILE A 53 -3.73 3.17 -7.37
N ASP A 54 -3.90 3.15 -8.68
CA ASP A 54 -3.01 2.43 -9.59
C ASP A 54 -1.87 3.37 -10.00
N LEU A 55 -0.65 3.03 -9.59
CA LEU A 55 0.52 3.86 -9.85
C LEU A 55 1.05 3.71 -11.28
N GLN A 56 0.56 2.72 -12.03
CA GLN A 56 0.93 2.50 -13.44
C GLN A 56 2.44 2.43 -13.66
N GLY A 57 3.15 1.81 -12.74
CA GLY A 57 4.60 1.65 -12.81
C GLY A 57 5.40 2.84 -12.31
N LYS A 58 4.74 3.87 -11.82
CA LYS A 58 5.43 5.05 -11.30
C LYS A 58 6.06 4.79 -9.94
N PHE A 59 7.04 5.63 -9.59
CA PHE A 59 7.69 5.54 -8.30
C PHE A 59 6.86 6.27 -7.24
N LEU A 60 6.83 5.69 -6.03
CA LEU A 60 6.26 6.34 -4.86
C LEU A 60 7.31 6.37 -3.77
N MET A 61 7.52 7.52 -3.16
CA MET A 61 8.47 7.70 -2.06
C MET A 61 7.72 8.23 -0.84
N PRO A 62 8.07 7.74 0.34
CA PRO A 62 7.47 8.27 1.56
C PRO A 62 7.82 9.72 1.83
#